data_3dea608eb634e962fcb6b84aaed81045
#
_entry.id   3dea608eb634e962fcb6b84aaed81045
#
_cell.length_a   1.000
_cell.length_b   1.000
_cell.length_c   1.000
_cell.angle_alpha   90.00
_cell.angle_beta   90.00
_cell.angle_gamma   90.00
#
_symmetry.space_group_name_H-M   'P 1'
#
loop_
_entity.id
_entity.type
_entity.pdbx_description
1 polymer ?
#
loop_
_entity_poly.entity_id
_entity_poly.type
_entity_poly.pdbx_seq_one_letter_code
_entity_poly.pdbx_strand_id
1 'polypeptide(L)'
;HAYMNERGVGEAVKECGVPREEIWITSKLWPTEYGEGKTLEAIDKMLSRLQLDYIDLLYVHQPVGDFVGAWKDMEKAVEAGKVRALGISNFDASDEVFHTIMDNARIKPAVLQIECHPYAQRLEMREKVKPYGILVECWFPLGGAMSNGALLKDPTILEIAEAHGKSAAQIILRWHIQEGFSV
;
A
#
# COMPACT_ATOMS: atom_id res chain seq x y z
N HIS A 1 -5.05 0.02 11.00
CA HIS A 1 -5.22 -0.53 12.36
C HIS A 1 -3.90 -0.63 13.13
N ALA A 2 -2.86 -1.22 12.56
CA ALA A 2 -1.57 -1.44 13.24
C ALA A 2 -0.92 -0.17 13.81
N TYR A 3 -1.12 0.96 13.18
CA TYR A 3 -0.52 2.24 13.58
C TYR A 3 -1.32 3.01 14.64
N MET A 4 -2.53 2.58 14.98
CA MET A 4 -3.42 3.14 16.00
C MET A 4 -3.64 4.66 15.90
N ASN A 5 -3.58 5.23 14.70
CA ASN A 5 -3.67 6.66 14.42
C ASN A 5 -4.92 7.11 13.66
N GLU A 6 -5.88 6.19 13.41
CA GLU A 6 -7.07 6.44 12.58
C GLU A 6 -7.89 7.64 13.05
N ARG A 7 -8.06 7.82 14.38
CA ARG A 7 -8.80 8.97 14.92
C ARG A 7 -8.13 10.30 14.57
N GLY A 8 -6.81 10.39 14.77
CA GLY A 8 -6.05 11.59 14.42
C GLY A 8 -6.07 11.89 12.93
N VAL A 9 -6.05 10.85 12.08
CA VAL A 9 -6.24 11.02 10.63
C VAL A 9 -7.63 11.57 10.31
N GLY A 10 -8.69 11.01 10.92
CA GLY A 10 -10.05 11.49 10.73
C GLY A 10 -10.25 12.96 11.18
N GLU A 11 -9.69 13.32 12.32
CA GLU A 11 -9.68 14.71 12.82
C GLU A 11 -8.94 15.64 11.84
N ALA A 12 -7.75 15.24 11.36
CA ALA A 12 -6.98 16.03 10.41
C ALA A 12 -7.73 16.24 9.08
N VAL A 13 -8.40 15.19 8.55
CA VAL A 13 -9.23 15.31 7.34
C VAL A 13 -10.38 16.30 7.56
N LYS A 14 -11.02 16.27 8.72
CA LYS A 14 -12.12 17.17 9.04
C LYS A 14 -11.67 18.63 9.18
N GLU A 15 -10.48 18.86 9.71
CA GLU A 15 -9.97 20.19 10.06
C GLU A 15 -9.16 20.85 8.94
N CYS A 16 -8.63 20.10 7.96
CA CYS A 16 -7.73 20.63 6.95
C CYS A 16 -8.38 21.61 5.95
N GLY A 17 -9.72 21.69 5.90
CA GLY A 17 -10.44 22.56 4.98
C GLY A 17 -10.41 22.16 3.52
N VAL A 18 -9.86 20.97 3.18
CA VAL A 18 -9.86 20.41 1.84
C VAL A 18 -11.08 19.51 1.68
N PRO A 19 -11.84 19.59 0.57
CA PRO A 19 -12.95 18.68 0.30
C PRO A 19 -12.54 17.22 0.39
N ARG A 20 -13.40 16.36 0.99
CA ARG A 20 -13.07 14.94 1.21
C ARG A 20 -12.70 14.20 -0.10
N GLU A 21 -13.32 14.53 -1.19
CA GLU A 21 -13.09 13.96 -2.52
C GLU A 21 -11.72 14.33 -3.12
N GLU A 22 -11.07 15.34 -2.61
CA GLU A 22 -9.71 15.75 -3.02
C GLU A 22 -8.63 15.12 -2.14
N ILE A 23 -9.02 14.37 -1.09
CA ILE A 23 -8.09 13.70 -0.18
C ILE A 23 -8.14 12.19 -0.44
N TRP A 24 -6.96 11.60 -0.66
CA TRP A 24 -6.83 10.15 -0.80
C TRP A 24 -6.46 9.52 0.54
N ILE A 25 -7.36 8.70 1.09
CA ILE A 25 -7.16 7.99 2.36
C ILE A 25 -6.90 6.52 2.10
N THR A 26 -5.76 6.06 2.57
CA THR A 26 -5.35 4.65 2.50
C THR A 26 -5.26 4.06 3.91
N SER A 27 -5.76 2.84 4.08
CA SER A 27 -5.61 2.07 5.32
C SER A 27 -5.32 0.59 5.04
N LYS A 28 -5.00 -0.16 6.08
CA LYS A 28 -4.66 -1.58 6.00
C LYS A 28 -5.38 -2.37 7.09
N LEU A 29 -5.94 -3.51 6.72
CA LEU A 29 -6.45 -4.52 7.65
C LEU A 29 -5.28 -5.31 8.26
N TRP A 30 -5.36 -5.60 9.54
CA TRP A 30 -4.37 -6.44 10.20
C TRP A 30 -4.83 -7.92 10.19
N PRO A 31 -3.92 -8.91 10.19
CA PRO A 31 -4.31 -10.33 10.11
C PRO A 31 -5.33 -10.80 11.16
N THR A 32 -5.36 -10.18 12.34
CA THR A 32 -6.37 -10.48 13.37
C THR A 32 -7.79 -10.06 12.98
N GLU A 33 -7.95 -9.30 11.91
CA GLU A 33 -9.25 -8.81 11.39
C GLU A 33 -9.71 -9.58 10.15
N TYR A 34 -8.92 -10.58 9.70
CA TYR A 34 -9.24 -11.38 8.51
C TYR A 34 -10.30 -12.43 8.79
N GLY A 35 -11.11 -12.70 7.78
CA GLY A 35 -12.13 -13.74 7.74
C GLY A 35 -13.45 -13.25 7.19
N GLU A 36 -14.18 -14.16 6.53
CA GLU A 36 -15.50 -13.85 5.96
C GLU A 36 -16.49 -13.48 7.06
N GLY A 37 -17.20 -12.37 6.92
CA GLY A 37 -18.07 -11.75 7.91
C GLY A 37 -17.35 -10.87 8.94
N LYS A 38 -16.18 -11.29 9.41
CA LYS A 38 -15.37 -10.59 10.40
C LYS A 38 -14.72 -9.32 9.87
N THR A 39 -14.25 -9.38 8.62
CA THR A 39 -13.56 -8.25 7.99
C THR A 39 -14.51 -7.09 7.69
N LEU A 40 -15.78 -7.35 7.35
CA LEU A 40 -16.78 -6.28 7.21
C LEU A 40 -16.98 -5.49 8.50
N GLU A 41 -17.07 -6.18 9.64
CA GLU A 41 -17.16 -5.53 10.95
C GLU A 41 -15.92 -4.68 11.27
N ALA A 42 -14.73 -5.18 10.91
CA ALA A 42 -13.48 -4.46 11.09
C ALA A 42 -13.43 -3.19 10.23
N ILE A 43 -13.92 -3.23 8.99
CA ILE A 43 -14.03 -2.07 8.08
C ILE A 43 -14.99 -1.02 8.69
N ASP A 44 -16.14 -1.43 9.21
CA ASP A 44 -17.09 -0.52 9.84
C ASP A 44 -16.50 0.17 11.08
N LYS A 45 -15.77 -0.57 11.90
CA LYS A 45 -15.03 -0.01 13.05
C LYS A 45 -13.93 0.96 12.60
N MET A 46 -13.22 0.66 11.51
CA MET A 46 -12.20 1.53 10.93
C MET A 46 -12.81 2.84 10.44
N LEU A 47 -13.88 2.80 9.68
CA LEU A 47 -14.62 3.98 9.21
C LEU A 47 -15.14 4.82 10.38
N SER A 48 -15.67 4.18 11.42
CA SER A 48 -16.12 4.87 12.65
C SER A 48 -14.97 5.59 13.35
N ARG A 49 -13.76 4.99 13.44
CA ARG A 49 -12.58 5.65 14.03
C ARG A 49 -12.06 6.79 13.17
N LEU A 50 -12.06 6.62 11.85
CA LEU A 50 -11.71 7.66 10.89
C LEU A 50 -12.76 8.78 10.81
N GLN A 51 -14.00 8.53 11.25
CA GLN A 51 -15.16 9.42 11.08
C GLN A 51 -15.40 9.76 9.58
N LEU A 52 -15.23 8.76 8.70
CA LEU A 52 -15.40 8.88 7.26
C LEU A 52 -16.44 7.88 6.76
N ASP A 53 -17.10 8.22 5.66
CA ASP A 53 -18.08 7.35 4.99
C ASP A 53 -17.41 6.31 4.09
N TYR A 54 -16.20 6.59 3.59
CA TYR A 54 -15.45 5.69 2.73
C TYR A 54 -13.92 5.86 2.88
N ILE A 55 -13.20 4.81 2.46
CA ILE A 55 -11.75 4.76 2.31
C ILE A 55 -11.43 4.66 0.81
N ASP A 56 -10.41 5.39 0.33
CA ASP A 56 -10.05 5.37 -1.09
C ASP A 56 -9.30 4.09 -1.47
N LEU A 57 -8.43 3.59 -0.60
CA LEU A 57 -7.68 2.35 -0.83
C LEU A 57 -7.54 1.54 0.47
N LEU A 58 -7.97 0.30 0.45
CA LEU A 58 -7.83 -0.62 1.59
C LEU A 58 -6.96 -1.82 1.20
N TYR A 59 -5.96 -2.11 2.01
CA TYR A 59 -5.05 -3.24 1.82
C TYR A 59 -5.35 -4.43 2.73
N VAL A 60 -5.20 -5.64 2.19
CA VAL A 60 -4.78 -6.78 2.99
C VAL A 60 -3.30 -6.60 3.31
N HIS A 61 -2.95 -6.45 4.61
CA HIS A 61 -1.62 -5.98 5.02
C HIS A 61 -0.54 -7.06 4.89
N GLN A 62 -0.90 -8.33 5.12
CA GLN A 62 0.03 -9.46 5.12
C GLN A 62 -0.64 -10.70 4.50
N PRO A 63 0.10 -11.54 3.75
CA PRO A 63 -0.41 -12.77 3.14
C PRO A 63 -0.46 -13.93 4.15
N VAL A 64 -1.15 -13.75 5.27
CA VAL A 64 -1.27 -14.75 6.33
C VAL A 64 -2.71 -14.88 6.82
N GLY A 65 -3.06 -16.01 7.45
CA GLY A 65 -4.41 -16.24 7.93
C GLY A 65 -5.45 -16.33 6.80
N ASP A 66 -6.71 -16.01 7.10
CA ASP A 66 -7.79 -16.06 6.12
C ASP A 66 -7.88 -14.78 5.28
N PHE A 67 -6.80 -14.47 4.53
CA PHE A 67 -6.78 -13.30 3.64
C PHE A 67 -7.75 -13.42 2.46
N VAL A 68 -8.10 -14.65 2.04
CA VAL A 68 -9.10 -14.87 0.99
C VAL A 68 -10.50 -14.50 1.49
N GLY A 69 -10.87 -14.94 2.71
CA GLY A 69 -12.12 -14.52 3.35
C GLY A 69 -12.17 -13.02 3.58
N ALA A 70 -11.06 -12.42 4.01
CA ALA A 70 -10.94 -10.96 4.11
C ALA A 70 -11.18 -10.26 2.77
N TRP A 71 -10.58 -10.77 1.69
CA TRP A 71 -10.76 -10.21 0.34
C TRP A 71 -12.21 -10.20 -0.11
N LYS A 72 -12.93 -11.31 0.09
CA LYS A 72 -14.37 -11.40 -0.23
C LYS A 72 -15.21 -10.35 0.51
N ASP A 73 -14.90 -10.08 1.76
CA ASP A 73 -15.57 -9.04 2.54
C ASP A 73 -15.19 -7.64 2.06
N MET A 74 -13.92 -7.43 1.67
CA MET A 74 -13.48 -6.17 1.07
C MET A 74 -14.20 -5.90 -0.26
N GLU A 75 -14.44 -6.92 -1.08
CA GLU A 75 -15.26 -6.80 -2.30
C GLU A 75 -16.70 -6.38 -2.00
N LYS A 76 -17.32 -6.94 -0.95
CA LYS A 76 -18.65 -6.50 -0.48
C LYS A 76 -18.61 -5.05 0.01
N ALA A 77 -17.53 -4.62 0.66
CA ALA A 77 -17.36 -3.24 1.09
C ALA A 77 -17.21 -2.27 -0.11
N VAL A 78 -16.60 -2.70 -1.21
CA VAL A 78 -16.59 -1.93 -2.46
C VAL A 78 -18.01 -1.79 -3.02
N GLU A 79 -18.77 -2.87 -3.10
CA GLU A 79 -20.16 -2.84 -3.56
C GLU A 79 -21.05 -1.94 -2.70
N ALA A 80 -20.78 -1.88 -1.41
CA ALA A 80 -21.47 -1.00 -0.46
C ALA A 80 -20.98 0.47 -0.48
N GLY A 81 -20.00 0.80 -1.32
CA GLY A 81 -19.44 2.15 -1.41
C GLY A 81 -18.55 2.57 -0.22
N LYS A 82 -18.19 1.63 0.66
CA LYS A 82 -17.35 1.88 1.84
C LYS A 82 -15.85 1.92 1.50
N VAL A 83 -15.45 1.30 0.39
CA VAL A 83 -14.07 1.26 -0.10
C VAL A 83 -14.08 1.47 -1.60
N ARG A 84 -13.17 2.29 -2.15
CA ARG A 84 -13.13 2.60 -3.59
C ARG A 84 -12.20 1.68 -4.37
N ALA A 85 -11.05 1.32 -3.79
CA ALA A 85 -10.06 0.46 -4.42
C ALA A 85 -9.47 -0.52 -3.40
N LEU A 86 -9.05 -1.69 -3.90
CA LEU A 86 -8.47 -2.76 -3.10
C LEU A 86 -6.99 -2.97 -3.46
N GLY A 87 -6.18 -3.22 -2.45
CA GLY A 87 -4.76 -3.50 -2.60
C GLY A 87 -4.30 -4.69 -1.75
N ILE A 88 -3.16 -5.22 -2.10
CA ILE A 88 -2.44 -6.26 -1.37
C ILE A 88 -1.06 -5.75 -0.96
N SER A 89 -0.56 -6.18 0.19
CA SER A 89 0.74 -5.77 0.68
C SER A 89 1.57 -6.99 1.09
N ASN A 90 2.85 -7.02 0.69
CA ASN A 90 3.79 -8.11 0.95
C ASN A 90 3.44 -9.45 0.29
N PHE A 91 2.65 -9.45 -0.77
CA PHE A 91 2.28 -10.66 -1.53
C PHE A 91 3.39 -11.12 -2.49
N ASP A 92 4.59 -10.60 -2.33
CA ASP A 92 5.84 -11.06 -2.94
C ASP A 92 6.57 -12.13 -2.12
N ALA A 93 5.99 -12.56 -0.99
CA ALA A 93 6.56 -13.58 -0.11
C ALA A 93 6.68 -14.96 -0.79
N SER A 94 5.74 -15.32 -1.66
CA SER A 94 5.81 -16.51 -2.53
C SER A 94 4.85 -16.38 -3.71
N ASP A 95 5.13 -17.16 -4.76
CA ASP A 95 4.22 -17.28 -5.91
C ASP A 95 2.86 -17.83 -5.51
N GLU A 96 2.82 -18.75 -4.57
CA GLU A 96 1.59 -19.38 -4.08
C GLU A 96 0.62 -18.35 -3.49
N VAL A 97 1.08 -17.46 -2.61
CA VAL A 97 0.19 -16.45 -2.00
C VAL A 97 -0.32 -15.45 -3.04
N PHE A 98 0.53 -15.05 -4.00
CA PHE A 98 0.11 -14.18 -5.09
C PHE A 98 -0.94 -14.84 -5.97
N HIS A 99 -0.70 -16.07 -6.42
CA HIS A 99 -1.68 -16.80 -7.23
C HIS A 99 -2.96 -17.09 -6.45
N THR A 100 -2.86 -17.45 -5.17
CA THR A 100 -4.04 -17.68 -4.34
C THR A 100 -4.98 -16.46 -4.33
N ILE A 101 -4.46 -15.25 -4.12
CA ILE A 101 -5.32 -14.08 -4.14
C ILE A 101 -5.84 -13.78 -5.54
N MET A 102 -4.99 -13.91 -6.58
CA MET A 102 -5.38 -13.65 -7.95
C MET A 102 -6.48 -14.60 -8.45
N ASP A 103 -6.43 -15.87 -8.07
CA ASP A 103 -7.41 -16.88 -8.50
C ASP A 103 -8.76 -16.72 -7.78
N ASN A 104 -8.75 -16.26 -6.54
CA ASN A 104 -9.96 -16.11 -5.73
C ASN A 104 -10.60 -14.72 -5.81
N ALA A 105 -9.88 -13.70 -6.22
CA ALA A 105 -10.38 -12.33 -6.31
C ALA A 105 -11.29 -12.15 -7.53
N ARG A 106 -12.54 -11.71 -7.33
CA ARG A 106 -13.45 -11.23 -8.37
C ARG A 106 -13.06 -9.80 -8.80
N ILE A 107 -12.82 -8.92 -7.82
CA ILE A 107 -12.22 -7.60 -8.02
C ILE A 107 -10.71 -7.77 -7.85
N LYS A 108 -9.94 -7.62 -8.93
CA LYS A 108 -8.49 -7.77 -8.86
C LYS A 108 -7.85 -6.65 -8.05
N PRO A 109 -6.72 -6.90 -7.35
CA PRO A 109 -5.98 -5.84 -6.69
C PRO A 109 -5.60 -4.74 -7.67
N ALA A 110 -5.82 -3.48 -7.30
CA ALA A 110 -5.37 -2.33 -8.08
C ALA A 110 -3.91 -1.97 -7.76
N VAL A 111 -3.47 -2.26 -6.55
CA VAL A 111 -2.14 -1.89 -6.04
C VAL A 111 -1.52 -3.06 -5.29
N LEU A 112 -0.22 -3.28 -5.51
CA LEU A 112 0.65 -4.14 -4.70
C LEU A 112 1.66 -3.26 -3.97
N GLN A 113 1.59 -3.21 -2.63
CA GLN A 113 2.56 -2.49 -1.82
C GLN A 113 3.64 -3.46 -1.30
N ILE A 114 4.89 -3.24 -1.69
CA ILE A 114 6.06 -4.06 -1.34
C ILE A 114 7.28 -3.19 -1.01
N GLU A 115 8.28 -3.78 -0.34
CA GLU A 115 9.58 -3.14 -0.26
C GLU A 115 10.17 -3.00 -1.65
N CYS A 116 10.40 -1.77 -2.06
CA CYS A 116 11.07 -1.52 -3.32
C CYS A 116 11.91 -0.24 -3.25
N HIS A 117 13.16 -0.34 -3.65
CA HIS A 117 14.15 0.75 -3.69
C HIS A 117 15.34 0.30 -4.55
N PRO A 118 16.32 1.15 -4.89
CA PRO A 118 17.43 0.78 -5.78
C PRO A 118 18.19 -0.48 -5.39
N TYR A 119 18.29 -0.84 -4.11
CA TYR A 119 18.94 -2.08 -3.65
C TYR A 119 18.02 -3.29 -3.58
N ALA A 120 16.70 -3.09 -3.71
CA ALA A 120 15.69 -4.15 -3.69
C ALA A 120 14.64 -3.89 -4.80
N GLN A 121 15.05 -4.02 -6.05
CA GLN A 121 14.27 -3.58 -7.21
C GLN A 121 13.05 -4.45 -7.56
N ARG A 122 12.94 -5.65 -6.99
CA ARG A 122 11.80 -6.57 -7.17
C ARG A 122 11.44 -6.84 -8.65
N LEU A 123 12.41 -6.94 -9.53
CA LEU A 123 12.22 -7.05 -10.98
C LEU A 123 11.24 -8.16 -11.38
N GLU A 124 11.38 -9.34 -10.77
CA GLU A 124 10.51 -10.49 -11.07
C GLU A 124 9.04 -10.20 -10.72
N MET A 125 8.78 -9.67 -9.52
CA MET A 125 7.42 -9.34 -9.08
C MET A 125 6.82 -8.21 -9.93
N ARG A 126 7.63 -7.22 -10.31
CA ARG A 126 7.21 -6.12 -11.19
C ARG A 126 6.72 -6.62 -12.55
N GLU A 127 7.47 -7.52 -13.18
CA GLU A 127 7.05 -8.14 -14.44
C GLU A 127 5.83 -9.05 -14.26
N LYS A 128 5.73 -9.75 -13.13
CA LYS A 128 4.59 -10.62 -12.81
C LYS A 128 3.27 -9.85 -12.69
N VAL A 129 3.27 -8.66 -12.07
CA VAL A 129 2.04 -7.89 -11.85
C VAL A 129 1.63 -7.04 -13.06
N LYS A 130 2.55 -6.75 -13.96
CA LYS A 130 2.35 -5.89 -15.14
C LYS A 130 1.19 -6.32 -16.06
N PRO A 131 1.01 -7.63 -16.40
CA PRO A 131 -0.11 -8.06 -17.24
C PRO A 131 -1.49 -7.80 -16.61
N TYR A 132 -1.55 -7.64 -15.29
CA TYR A 132 -2.79 -7.39 -14.55
C TYR A 132 -3.08 -5.88 -14.38
N GLY A 133 -2.17 -5.01 -14.80
CA GLY A 133 -2.30 -3.56 -14.60
C GLY A 133 -2.21 -3.13 -13.13
N ILE A 134 -1.59 -3.96 -12.28
CA ILE A 134 -1.42 -3.68 -10.85
C ILE A 134 -0.30 -2.65 -10.67
N LEU A 135 -0.60 -1.53 -10.02
CA LEU A 135 0.39 -0.52 -9.67
C LEU A 135 1.27 -1.03 -8.51
N VAL A 136 2.57 -0.85 -8.63
CA VAL A 136 3.49 -1.09 -7.51
C VAL A 136 3.61 0.18 -6.66
N GLU A 137 3.34 0.05 -5.36
CA GLU A 137 3.58 1.08 -4.35
C GLU A 137 4.74 0.64 -3.45
N CYS A 138 5.67 1.54 -3.16
CA CYS A 138 6.92 1.20 -2.49
C CYS A 138 6.90 1.58 -1.01
N TRP A 139 7.08 0.61 -0.10
CA TRP A 139 7.45 0.93 1.27
C TRP A 139 8.98 0.87 1.45
N PHE A 140 9.50 1.58 2.41
CA PHE A 140 10.94 1.83 2.62
C PHE A 140 11.66 2.37 1.37
N PRO A 141 11.10 3.37 0.67
CA PRO A 141 11.69 3.87 -0.56
C PRO A 141 13.13 4.37 -0.39
N LEU A 142 13.51 4.83 0.79
CA LEU A 142 14.86 5.28 1.12
C LEU A 142 15.69 4.21 1.84
N GLY A 143 15.27 2.93 1.79
CA GLY A 143 15.99 1.78 2.36
C GLY A 143 15.67 1.44 3.81
N GLY A 144 14.75 2.18 4.45
CA GLY A 144 14.29 1.93 5.82
C GLY A 144 15.33 2.20 6.91
N ALA A 145 14.88 2.19 8.17
CA ALA A 145 15.73 2.51 9.33
C ALA A 145 16.86 1.48 9.55
N MET A 146 16.62 0.21 9.22
CA MET A 146 17.59 -0.88 9.41
C MET A 146 18.81 -0.77 8.47
N SER A 147 18.73 -0.01 7.38
CA SER A 147 19.81 0.19 6.42
C SER A 147 20.93 1.14 6.91
N ASN A 148 20.76 1.78 8.07
CA ASN A 148 21.64 2.85 8.56
C ASN A 148 21.89 3.97 7.52
N GLY A 149 20.92 4.19 6.63
CA GLY A 149 20.98 5.19 5.57
C GLY A 149 21.97 4.81 4.44
N ALA A 150 22.21 3.52 4.20
CA ALA A 150 23.15 3.04 3.18
C ALA A 150 22.82 3.63 1.79
N LEU A 151 21.55 3.60 1.36
CA LEU A 151 21.12 4.22 0.10
C LEU A 151 21.42 5.72 0.01
N LEU A 152 21.21 6.45 1.10
CA LEU A 152 21.46 7.90 1.14
C LEU A 152 22.94 8.27 1.12
N LYS A 153 23.82 7.29 1.36
CA LYS A 153 25.29 7.43 1.37
C LYS A 153 25.95 6.73 0.20
N ASP A 154 25.18 6.12 -0.69
CA ASP A 154 25.70 5.41 -1.86
C ASP A 154 26.48 6.37 -2.77
N PRO A 155 27.75 6.07 -3.12
CA PRO A 155 28.59 6.97 -3.91
C PRO A 155 27.99 7.31 -5.28
N THR A 156 27.35 6.34 -5.95
CA THR A 156 26.71 6.56 -7.26
C THR A 156 25.50 7.49 -7.14
N ILE A 157 24.69 7.30 -6.10
CA ILE A 157 23.54 8.18 -5.85
C ILE A 157 23.98 9.58 -5.48
N LEU A 158 25.04 9.72 -4.70
CA LEU A 158 25.62 11.03 -4.33
C LEU A 158 26.22 11.75 -5.54
N GLU A 159 26.91 11.05 -6.43
CA GLU A 159 27.44 11.62 -7.68
C GLU A 159 26.30 12.16 -8.58
N ILE A 160 25.24 11.39 -8.74
CA ILE A 160 24.05 11.82 -9.50
C ILE A 160 23.40 13.02 -8.81
N ALA A 161 23.30 13.01 -7.48
CA ALA A 161 22.72 14.08 -6.69
C ALA A 161 23.49 15.40 -6.90
N GLU A 162 24.82 15.34 -6.85
CA GLU A 162 25.70 16.48 -7.10
C GLU A 162 25.52 17.02 -8.52
N ALA A 163 25.55 16.13 -9.53
CA ALA A 163 25.39 16.50 -10.93
C ALA A 163 24.06 17.22 -11.23
N HIS A 164 23.01 16.92 -10.46
CA HIS A 164 21.69 17.52 -10.61
C HIS A 164 21.36 18.62 -9.58
N GLY A 165 22.27 18.93 -8.66
CA GLY A 165 22.02 19.88 -7.57
C GLY A 165 20.86 19.48 -6.65
N LYS A 166 20.70 18.16 -6.39
CA LYS A 166 19.64 17.57 -5.59
C LYS A 166 20.20 16.76 -4.43
N SER A 167 19.33 16.43 -3.46
CA SER A 167 19.70 15.48 -2.39
C SER A 167 19.63 14.03 -2.88
N ALA A 168 20.36 13.12 -2.21
CA ALA A 168 20.26 11.69 -2.47
C ALA A 168 18.83 11.18 -2.37
N ALA A 169 18.04 11.65 -1.39
CA ALA A 169 16.64 11.30 -1.23
C ALA A 169 15.80 11.71 -2.46
N GLN A 170 16.02 12.92 -3.00
CA GLN A 170 15.31 13.38 -4.20
C GLN A 170 15.67 12.54 -5.43
N ILE A 171 16.92 12.09 -5.57
CA ILE A 171 17.34 11.18 -6.66
C ILE A 171 16.63 9.84 -6.53
N ILE A 172 16.62 9.25 -5.34
CA ILE A 172 15.94 7.97 -5.09
C ILE A 172 14.44 8.07 -5.37
N LEU A 173 13.76 9.09 -4.86
CA LEU A 173 12.33 9.29 -5.12
C LEU A 173 12.05 9.55 -6.60
N ARG A 174 12.93 10.27 -7.31
CA ARG A 174 12.83 10.46 -8.76
C ARG A 174 12.96 9.15 -9.51
N TRP A 175 13.88 8.26 -9.09
CA TRP A 175 13.99 6.92 -9.66
C TRP A 175 12.66 6.15 -9.55
N HIS A 176 12.00 6.14 -8.38
CA HIS A 176 10.70 5.48 -8.21
C HIS A 176 9.65 6.01 -9.20
N ILE A 177 9.57 7.33 -9.36
CA ILE A 177 8.61 7.95 -10.27
C ILE A 177 8.92 7.59 -11.74
N GLN A 178 10.19 7.53 -12.12
CA GLN A 178 10.61 7.15 -13.47
C GLN A 178 10.34 5.68 -13.79
N GLU A 179 10.39 4.81 -12.77
CA GLU A 179 10.01 3.40 -12.87
C GLU A 179 8.47 3.19 -12.89
N GLY A 180 7.69 4.25 -12.72
CA GLY A 180 6.22 4.19 -12.71
C GLY A 180 5.61 3.75 -11.40
N PHE A 181 6.33 3.86 -10.28
CA PHE A 181 5.84 3.49 -8.95
C PHE A 181 5.09 4.62 -8.25
N SER A 182 4.22 4.23 -7.34
CA SER A 182 3.76 5.08 -6.23
C SER A 182 4.75 5.02 -5.07
N VAL A 183 5.05 6.16 -4.43
CA VAL A 183 6.04 6.25 -3.36
C VAL A 183 5.66 7.36 -2.36
#